data_f74e53cf0fa6597fe453be317a69988e
#
_entry.id   f74e53cf0fa6597fe453be317a69988e
#
_cell.length_a   1.000
_cell.length_b   1.000
_cell.length_c   1.000
_cell.angle_alpha   90.00
_cell.angle_beta   90.00
_cell.angle_gamma   90.00
#
_symmetry.space_group_name_H-M   'P 1'
#
loop_
_entity.id
_entity.type
_entity.pdbx_description
1 polymer ?
#
loop_
_entity_poly.entity_id
_entity_poly.type
_entity_poly.pdbx_seq_one_letter_code
_entity_poly.pdbx_strand_id
1 'polypeptide(L)'
;MYTFILPTSSEIELREMTGAEEELLTNQKLIRSGDAVNQVLKNCIIRIGENEDVSLTNVLDMLSGDRLFTLVKLRQISLGDEVDLELTCPNTACRAKNRATVNLDDLPVTPYGEEREFVFTLPASGSKVRFVYLDGHKEKRLAQMQEHSISSAMMIRILDIDGNTPSKKALNEMSMRDRSALRQEMLRVDAGIDTTIEFDCDSCGSHIRTKLEAEPSFLFPGVRL
;
A
#
# COMPACT_ATOMS: atom_id res chain seq x y z
N MET A 1 -3.96 8.81 23.08
CA MET A 1 -3.08 7.76 22.57
C MET A 1 -3.93 6.54 22.26
N TYR A 2 -3.66 5.88 21.16
CA TYR A 2 -4.49 4.78 20.64
C TYR A 2 -3.59 3.61 20.30
N THR A 3 -3.96 2.42 20.76
CA THR A 3 -3.17 1.20 20.56
C THR A 3 -3.88 0.27 19.60
N PHE A 4 -3.13 -0.29 18.65
CA PHE A 4 -3.61 -1.23 17.64
C PHE A 4 -2.64 -2.41 17.50
N ILE A 5 -3.14 -3.51 16.94
CA ILE A 5 -2.30 -4.65 16.55
C ILE A 5 -2.11 -4.61 15.05
N LEU A 6 -0.87 -4.54 14.61
CA LEU A 6 -0.48 -4.55 13.20
C LEU A 6 -0.77 -5.91 12.55
N PRO A 7 -0.96 -5.98 11.26
CA PRO A 7 -1.02 -7.25 10.51
C PRO A 7 0.16 -8.20 10.79
N THR A 8 1.33 -7.68 11.14
CA THR A 8 2.49 -8.47 11.62
C THR A 8 2.38 -8.94 13.07
N SER A 9 1.26 -8.69 13.73
CA SER A 9 1.01 -9.00 15.16
C SER A 9 1.82 -8.18 16.17
N SER A 10 2.58 -7.19 15.73
CA SER A 10 3.23 -6.24 16.63
C SER A 10 2.23 -5.19 17.12
N GLU A 11 2.38 -4.76 18.37
CA GLU A 11 1.60 -3.64 18.91
C GLU A 11 2.14 -2.30 18.41
N ILE A 12 1.25 -1.38 18.05
CA ILE A 12 1.59 -0.01 17.67
C ILE A 12 0.76 0.98 18.48
N GLU A 13 1.40 2.05 18.93
CA GLU A 13 0.75 3.16 19.62
C GLU A 13 0.82 4.43 18.78
N LEU A 14 -0.33 5.09 18.58
CA LEU A 14 -0.49 6.24 17.71
C LEU A 14 -1.04 7.45 18.49
N ARG A 15 -0.67 8.65 18.05
CA ARG A 15 -1.39 9.89 18.34
C ARG A 15 -2.16 10.38 17.12
N GLU A 16 -3.15 11.20 17.33
CA GLU A 16 -3.85 11.91 16.25
C GLU A 16 -2.90 12.80 15.46
N MET A 17 -3.21 12.99 14.18
CA MET A 17 -2.58 14.01 13.34
C MET A 17 -2.99 15.42 13.80
N THR A 18 -2.14 16.39 13.51
CA THR A 18 -2.35 17.82 13.74
C THR A 18 -2.08 18.62 12.48
N GLY A 19 -2.24 19.92 12.50
CA GLY A 19 -1.87 20.78 11.37
C GLY A 19 -0.39 20.65 10.95
N ALA A 20 0.49 20.17 11.83
CA ALA A 20 1.88 19.90 11.48
C ALA A 20 2.02 18.78 10.44
N GLU A 21 1.19 17.73 10.53
CA GLU A 21 1.17 16.65 9.56
C GLU A 21 0.52 17.08 8.22
N GLU A 22 -0.46 17.97 8.27
CA GLU A 22 -1.05 18.58 7.07
C GLU A 22 0.00 19.36 6.26
N GLU A 23 0.82 20.17 6.92
CA GLU A 23 1.94 20.89 6.29
C GLU A 23 2.97 19.97 5.63
N LEU A 24 3.24 18.79 6.23
CA LEU A 24 4.13 17.79 5.62
C LEU A 24 3.57 17.23 4.33
N LEU A 25 2.26 16.96 4.27
CA LEU A 25 1.60 16.38 3.11
C LEU A 25 1.40 17.39 1.96
N THR A 26 1.45 18.70 2.25
CA THR A 26 1.43 19.75 1.23
C THR A 26 2.84 20.18 0.77
N ASN A 27 3.89 19.69 1.42
CA ASN A 27 5.26 20.02 1.09
C ASN A 27 5.72 19.35 -0.21
N GLN A 28 5.84 20.13 -1.29
CA GLN A 28 6.21 19.65 -2.63
C GLN A 28 7.56 18.91 -2.69
N LYS A 29 8.52 19.25 -1.82
CA LYS A 29 9.81 18.54 -1.77
C LYS A 29 9.64 17.15 -1.19
N LEU A 30 8.86 17.00 -0.12
CA LEU A 30 8.57 15.71 0.51
C LEU A 30 7.71 14.81 -0.38
N ILE A 31 6.74 15.38 -1.09
CA ILE A 31 5.91 14.66 -2.06
C ILE A 31 6.79 14.09 -3.17
N ARG A 32 7.64 14.93 -3.79
CA ARG A 32 8.52 14.50 -4.90
C ARG A 32 9.59 13.49 -4.47
N SER A 33 10.04 13.52 -3.22
CA SER A 33 11.00 12.54 -2.70
C SER A 33 10.33 11.24 -2.23
N GLY A 34 8.99 11.19 -2.15
CA GLY A 34 8.25 10.06 -1.57
C GLY A 34 8.35 9.98 -0.04
N ASP A 35 8.74 11.08 0.63
CA ASP A 35 8.98 11.11 2.07
C ASP A 35 7.81 11.68 2.89
N ALA A 36 6.82 12.30 2.26
CA ALA A 36 5.74 12.98 2.97
C ALA A 36 5.00 12.02 3.93
N VAL A 37 4.55 10.88 3.43
CA VAL A 37 3.88 9.84 4.23
C VAL A 37 4.81 9.27 5.30
N ASN A 38 6.10 9.07 4.97
CA ASN A 38 7.09 8.56 5.93
C ASN A 38 7.26 9.49 7.13
N GLN A 39 7.28 10.82 6.90
CA GLN A 39 7.38 11.81 7.97
C GLN A 39 6.10 11.87 8.82
N VAL A 40 4.93 11.77 8.19
CA VAL A 40 3.65 11.69 8.93
C VAL A 40 3.64 10.47 9.84
N LEU A 41 3.95 9.28 9.33
CA LEU A 41 4.04 8.06 10.13
C LEU A 41 5.03 8.23 11.28
N LYS A 42 6.26 8.69 10.98
CA LYS A 42 7.31 8.92 12.00
C LYS A 42 6.85 9.86 13.12
N ASN A 43 6.09 10.89 12.79
CA ASN A 43 5.63 11.87 13.78
C ASN A 43 4.46 11.35 14.63
N CYS A 44 3.58 10.52 14.04
CA CYS A 44 2.36 10.06 14.68
C CYS A 44 2.51 8.71 15.42
N ILE A 45 3.51 7.92 15.06
CA ILE A 45 3.80 6.67 15.76
C ILE A 45 4.61 6.99 17.02
N ILE A 46 4.06 6.61 18.18
CA ILE A 46 4.71 6.80 19.49
C ILE A 46 5.56 5.60 19.84
N ARG A 47 5.08 4.37 19.54
CA ARG A 47 5.74 3.12 19.88
C ARG A 47 5.45 2.04 18.85
N ILE A 48 6.42 1.18 18.57
CA ILE A 48 6.27 -0.04 17.78
C ILE A 48 6.84 -1.20 18.61
N GLY A 49 6.00 -2.14 19.02
CA GLY A 49 6.39 -3.18 19.97
C GLY A 49 6.92 -2.57 21.27
N GLU A 50 8.16 -2.85 21.61
CA GLU A 50 8.85 -2.29 22.77
C GLU A 50 9.67 -1.03 22.46
N ASN A 51 9.73 -0.60 21.18
CA ASN A 51 10.53 0.55 20.76
C ASN A 51 9.76 1.84 20.86
N GLU A 52 10.09 2.70 21.82
CA GLU A 52 9.52 4.03 22.03
C GLU A 52 10.30 5.16 21.30
N ASP A 53 11.53 4.89 20.83
CA ASP A 53 12.32 5.84 20.02
C ASP A 53 12.16 5.53 18.54
N VAL A 54 10.99 5.88 17.99
CA VAL A 54 10.62 5.58 16.60
C VAL A 54 11.33 6.54 15.64
N SER A 55 12.33 6.03 14.96
CA SER A 55 13.08 6.71 13.91
C SER A 55 12.40 6.56 12.53
N LEU A 56 12.84 7.36 11.56
CA LEU A 56 12.42 7.20 10.16
C LEU A 56 12.81 5.81 9.60
N THR A 57 13.93 5.25 10.04
CA THR A 57 14.36 3.91 9.65
C THR A 57 13.37 2.86 10.13
N ASN A 58 12.90 2.93 11.38
CA ASN A 58 11.88 2.00 11.89
C ASN A 58 10.59 2.06 11.07
N VAL A 59 10.17 3.26 10.65
CA VAL A 59 9.01 3.43 9.77
C VAL A 59 9.25 2.80 8.39
N LEU A 60 10.45 2.95 7.83
CA LEU A 60 10.81 2.36 6.54
C LEU A 60 10.99 0.84 6.60
N ASP A 61 11.37 0.29 7.76
CA ASP A 61 11.48 -1.16 7.98
C ASP A 61 10.11 -1.84 8.09
N MET A 62 9.02 -1.10 8.36
CA MET A 62 7.67 -1.67 8.40
C MET A 62 7.28 -2.23 7.03
N LEU A 63 6.59 -3.37 7.03
CA LEU A 63 6.00 -3.93 5.82
C LEU A 63 4.89 -3.02 5.27
N SER A 64 4.72 -3.00 3.96
CA SER A 64 3.76 -2.12 3.28
C SER A 64 2.33 -2.29 3.80
N GLY A 65 1.90 -3.50 4.12
CA GLY A 65 0.57 -3.75 4.71
C GLY A 65 0.42 -3.16 6.10
N ASP A 66 1.46 -3.21 6.96
CA ASP A 66 1.45 -2.54 8.27
C ASP A 66 1.40 -1.01 8.13
N ARG A 67 2.15 -0.48 7.16
CA ARG A 67 2.18 0.96 6.87
C ARG A 67 0.81 1.47 6.42
N LEU A 68 0.18 0.75 5.48
CA LEU A 68 -1.16 1.09 4.99
C LEU A 68 -2.20 0.97 6.11
N PHE A 69 -2.15 -0.10 6.90
CA PHE A 69 -2.99 -0.27 8.08
C PHE A 69 -2.84 0.92 9.04
N THR A 70 -1.60 1.31 9.36
CA THR A 70 -1.30 2.44 10.24
C THR A 70 -1.86 3.75 9.68
N LEU A 71 -1.76 4.01 8.38
CA LEU A 71 -2.34 5.20 7.73
C LEU A 71 -3.87 5.22 7.83
N VAL A 72 -4.53 4.07 7.63
CA VAL A 72 -5.98 3.97 7.80
C VAL A 72 -6.37 4.24 9.25
N LYS A 73 -5.66 3.66 10.23
CA LYS A 73 -5.92 3.93 11.65
C LYS A 73 -5.65 5.38 12.05
N LEU A 74 -4.59 6.01 11.51
CA LEU A 74 -4.34 7.45 11.69
C LEU A 74 -5.49 8.30 11.14
N ARG A 75 -6.02 7.97 9.97
CA ARG A 75 -7.18 8.65 9.40
C ARG A 75 -8.40 8.51 10.31
N GLN A 76 -8.66 7.30 10.82
CA GLN A 76 -9.80 7.01 11.70
C GLN A 76 -9.73 7.84 13.00
N ILE A 77 -8.62 7.77 13.72
CA ILE A 77 -8.48 8.48 15.01
C ILE A 77 -8.44 10.00 14.85
N SER A 78 -8.05 10.52 13.68
CA SER A 78 -7.90 11.97 13.45
C SER A 78 -9.14 12.62 12.84
N LEU A 79 -9.90 11.92 11.99
CA LEU A 79 -10.97 12.48 11.18
C LEU A 79 -12.26 11.65 11.17
N GLY A 80 -12.26 10.51 11.88
CA GLY A 80 -13.41 9.59 11.96
C GLY A 80 -13.35 8.46 10.90
N ASP A 81 -14.31 7.54 11.06
CA ASP A 81 -14.30 6.24 10.38
C ASP A 81 -14.85 6.29 8.95
N GLU A 82 -15.64 7.30 8.63
CA GLU A 82 -16.32 7.40 7.34
C GLU A 82 -15.49 8.15 6.31
N VAL A 83 -15.50 7.64 5.07
CA VAL A 83 -14.91 8.26 3.90
C VAL A 83 -15.95 8.35 2.79
N ASP A 84 -16.24 9.58 2.36
CA ASP A 84 -17.12 9.83 1.23
C ASP A 84 -16.33 9.79 -0.08
N LEU A 85 -16.81 9.00 -1.03
CA LEU A 85 -16.23 8.82 -2.35
C LEU A 85 -17.20 9.30 -3.43
N GLU A 86 -16.68 10.02 -4.43
CA GLU A 86 -17.39 10.30 -5.66
C GLU A 86 -16.70 9.57 -6.82
N LEU A 87 -17.37 8.58 -7.39
CA LEU A 87 -16.82 7.71 -8.42
C LEU A 87 -17.66 7.79 -9.70
N THR A 88 -16.98 7.81 -10.83
CA THR A 88 -17.65 7.79 -12.14
C THR A 88 -17.87 6.36 -12.59
N CYS A 89 -19.08 6.02 -13.03
CA CYS A 89 -19.41 4.71 -13.57
C CYS A 89 -18.48 4.35 -14.75
N PRO A 90 -17.86 3.15 -14.72
CA PRO A 90 -16.95 2.71 -15.78
C PRO A 90 -17.67 2.39 -17.10
N ASN A 91 -18.99 2.20 -17.08
CA ASN A 91 -19.78 2.01 -18.28
C ASN A 91 -19.78 3.28 -19.12
N THR A 92 -19.18 3.22 -20.31
CA THR A 92 -19.02 4.35 -21.22
C THR A 92 -20.34 4.97 -21.70
N ALA A 93 -21.43 4.18 -21.70
CA ALA A 93 -22.78 4.65 -22.06
C ALA A 93 -23.50 5.33 -20.90
N CYS A 94 -23.06 5.13 -19.66
CA CYS A 94 -23.68 5.69 -18.46
C CYS A 94 -22.91 6.90 -17.92
N ARG A 95 -21.66 6.70 -17.51
CA ARG A 95 -20.78 7.72 -16.89
C ARG A 95 -21.40 8.52 -15.74
N ALA A 96 -22.43 7.97 -15.10
CA ALA A 96 -23.05 8.61 -13.96
C ALA A 96 -22.06 8.75 -12.80
N LYS A 97 -22.18 9.85 -12.05
CA LYS A 97 -21.45 10.02 -10.78
C LYS A 97 -22.23 9.32 -9.68
N ASN A 98 -21.51 8.50 -8.93
CA ASN A 98 -22.03 7.76 -7.78
C ASN A 98 -21.35 8.27 -6.52
N ARG A 99 -22.08 8.33 -5.43
CA ARG A 99 -21.53 8.65 -4.11
C ARG A 99 -21.66 7.40 -3.24
N ALA A 100 -20.56 7.03 -2.60
CA ALA A 100 -20.52 5.94 -1.64
C ALA A 100 -19.81 6.43 -0.38
N THR A 101 -20.38 6.11 0.78
CA THR A 101 -19.71 6.28 2.07
C THR A 101 -19.16 4.93 2.50
N VAL A 102 -17.88 4.89 2.81
CA VAL A 102 -17.16 3.68 3.25
C VAL A 102 -16.79 3.84 4.70
N ASN A 103 -17.14 2.85 5.51
CA ASN A 103 -16.64 2.77 6.87
C ASN A 103 -15.30 2.03 6.88
N LEU A 104 -14.26 2.69 7.37
CA LEU A 104 -12.90 2.16 7.40
C LEU A 104 -12.74 0.95 8.34
N ASP A 105 -13.64 0.77 9.32
CA ASP A 105 -13.64 -0.40 10.19
C ASP A 105 -14.14 -1.67 9.50
N ASP A 106 -14.90 -1.53 8.41
CA ASP A 106 -15.39 -2.67 7.63
C ASP A 106 -14.33 -3.23 6.67
N LEU A 107 -13.19 -2.56 6.52
CA LEU A 107 -12.12 -3.00 5.62
C LEU A 107 -11.46 -4.28 6.15
N PRO A 108 -11.40 -5.35 5.35
CA PRO A 108 -10.83 -6.61 5.80
C PRO A 108 -9.31 -6.50 6.00
N VAL A 109 -8.82 -7.13 7.08
CA VAL A 109 -7.39 -7.19 7.41
C VAL A 109 -6.91 -8.63 7.36
N THR A 110 -5.90 -8.89 6.54
CA THR A 110 -5.24 -10.20 6.47
C THR A 110 -3.91 -10.13 7.24
N PRO A 111 -3.70 -11.00 8.24
CA PRO A 111 -2.44 -11.03 8.96
C PRO A 111 -1.30 -11.59 8.09
N TYR A 112 -0.08 -11.14 8.35
CA TYR A 112 1.12 -11.74 7.76
C TYR A 112 1.40 -13.11 8.37
N GLY A 113 1.82 -14.07 7.52
CA GLY A 113 2.39 -15.32 7.98
C GLY A 113 3.77 -15.14 8.64
N GLU A 114 4.39 -16.25 9.05
CA GLU A 114 5.74 -16.22 9.64
C GLU A 114 6.83 -16.04 8.57
N GLU A 115 6.57 -16.54 7.36
CA GLU A 115 7.52 -16.46 6.24
C GLU A 115 7.74 -15.02 5.80
N ARG A 116 9.00 -14.66 5.53
CA ARG A 116 9.40 -13.33 5.02
C ARG A 116 10.01 -13.41 3.62
N GLU A 117 10.48 -14.59 3.23
CA GLU A 117 11.00 -14.89 1.90
C GLU A 117 10.20 -16.04 1.28
N PHE A 118 9.93 -15.92 0.00
CA PHE A 118 9.10 -16.85 -0.76
C PHE A 118 9.88 -17.41 -1.94
N VAL A 119 9.67 -18.69 -2.23
CA VAL A 119 10.21 -19.35 -3.42
C VAL A 119 9.06 -19.80 -4.29
N PHE A 120 9.02 -19.32 -5.53
CA PHE A 120 8.01 -19.70 -6.51
C PHE A 120 8.63 -20.28 -7.76
N THR A 121 8.13 -21.43 -8.22
CA THR A 121 8.58 -22.06 -9.45
C THR A 121 7.67 -21.61 -10.61
N LEU A 122 8.27 -20.97 -11.60
CA LEU A 122 7.58 -20.44 -12.77
C LEU A 122 6.99 -21.58 -13.63
N PRO A 123 5.71 -21.50 -14.03
CA PRO A 123 5.02 -22.64 -14.63
C PRO A 123 5.41 -22.94 -16.09
N ALA A 124 6.03 -22.02 -16.81
CA ALA A 124 6.46 -22.24 -18.20
C ALA A 124 7.96 -22.54 -18.31
N SER A 125 8.82 -21.78 -17.63
CA SER A 125 10.27 -21.96 -17.69
C SER A 125 10.79 -22.98 -16.68
N GLY A 126 10.07 -23.21 -15.57
CA GLY A 126 10.56 -24.01 -14.43
C GLY A 126 11.57 -23.28 -13.55
N SER A 127 11.93 -22.04 -13.86
CA SER A 127 12.88 -21.24 -13.07
C SER A 127 12.32 -20.94 -11.68
N LYS A 128 13.21 -20.92 -10.68
CA LYS A 128 12.87 -20.59 -9.30
C LYS A 128 13.12 -19.12 -9.03
N VAL A 129 12.11 -18.42 -8.56
CA VAL A 129 12.19 -17.00 -8.18
C VAL A 129 12.08 -16.89 -6.67
N ARG A 130 13.08 -16.28 -6.02
CA ARG A 130 12.98 -15.89 -4.61
C ARG A 130 12.55 -14.43 -4.54
N PHE A 131 11.58 -14.14 -3.68
CA PHE A 131 11.09 -12.79 -3.51
C PHE A 131 10.62 -12.53 -2.07
N VAL A 132 10.43 -11.26 -1.73
CA VAL A 132 10.06 -10.80 -0.38
C VAL A 132 8.85 -9.87 -0.43
N TYR A 133 8.32 -9.54 0.73
CA TYR A 133 7.33 -8.48 0.88
C TYR A 133 7.90 -7.10 0.49
N LEU A 134 7.00 -6.18 0.17
CA LEU A 134 7.32 -4.76 0.14
C LEU A 134 7.44 -4.21 1.57
N ASP A 135 8.39 -3.30 1.74
CA ASP A 135 8.59 -2.48 2.92
C ASP A 135 8.70 -1.00 2.51
N GLY A 136 8.75 -0.10 3.48
CA GLY A 136 8.86 1.33 3.22
C GLY A 136 10.11 1.73 2.44
N HIS A 137 11.23 1.01 2.56
CA HIS A 137 12.44 1.26 1.77
C HIS A 137 12.19 1.00 0.28
N LYS A 138 11.51 -0.11 -0.02
CA LYS A 138 11.17 -0.50 -1.40
C LYS A 138 10.11 0.42 -1.98
N GLU A 139 9.10 0.82 -1.20
CA GLU A 139 8.11 1.82 -1.61
C GLU A 139 8.77 3.16 -1.96
N LYS A 140 9.67 3.66 -1.09
CA LYS A 140 10.42 4.88 -1.34
C LYS A 140 11.26 4.79 -2.62
N ARG A 141 11.94 3.66 -2.84
CA ARG A 141 12.69 3.43 -4.09
C ARG A 141 11.79 3.42 -5.32
N LEU A 142 10.58 2.81 -5.22
CA LEU A 142 9.60 2.85 -6.31
C LEU A 142 9.16 4.27 -6.63
N ALA A 143 8.83 5.07 -5.60
CA ALA A 143 8.41 6.47 -5.78
C ALA A 143 9.50 7.35 -6.43
N GLN A 144 10.77 7.04 -6.23
CA GLN A 144 11.91 7.77 -6.79
C GLN A 144 12.30 7.31 -8.20
N MET A 145 11.74 6.20 -8.70
CA MET A 145 12.04 5.72 -10.05
C MET A 145 11.42 6.64 -11.10
N GLN A 146 12.18 6.99 -12.12
CA GLN A 146 11.70 7.80 -13.26
C GLN A 146 10.67 7.05 -14.11
N GLU A 147 10.78 5.73 -14.18
CA GLU A 147 9.87 4.85 -14.91
C GLU A 147 9.09 3.96 -13.94
N HIS A 148 7.82 4.27 -13.75
CA HIS A 148 6.89 3.40 -13.05
C HIS A 148 6.41 2.30 -14.01
N SER A 149 7.05 1.13 -13.97
CA SER A 149 6.68 0.00 -14.80
C SER A 149 6.35 -1.23 -13.94
N ILE A 150 5.52 -2.12 -14.49
CA ILE A 150 5.22 -3.41 -13.84
C ILE A 150 6.51 -4.19 -13.57
N SER A 151 7.50 -4.12 -14.47
CA SER A 151 8.81 -4.76 -14.29
C SER A 151 9.56 -4.18 -13.10
N SER A 152 9.55 -2.86 -12.91
CA SER A 152 10.20 -2.20 -11.78
C SER A 152 9.55 -2.60 -10.45
N ALA A 153 8.21 -2.63 -10.40
CA ALA A 153 7.45 -3.03 -9.22
C ALA A 153 7.71 -4.51 -8.83
N MET A 154 7.83 -5.40 -9.83
CA MET A 154 8.19 -6.81 -9.55
C MET A 154 9.65 -6.93 -9.11
N MET A 155 10.58 -6.28 -9.83
CA MET A 155 12.02 -6.41 -9.62
C MET A 155 12.45 -5.99 -8.22
N ILE A 156 11.81 -5.00 -7.63
CA ILE A 156 12.17 -4.50 -6.30
C ILE A 156 11.91 -5.52 -5.19
N ARG A 157 11.04 -6.50 -5.44
CA ARG A 157 10.72 -7.59 -4.53
C ARG A 157 11.56 -8.84 -4.76
N ILE A 158 12.09 -9.04 -5.98
CA ILE A 158 12.81 -10.25 -6.36
C ILE A 158 14.24 -10.19 -5.80
N LEU A 159 14.64 -11.21 -5.05
CA LEU A 159 15.98 -11.38 -4.56
C LEU A 159 16.89 -12.01 -5.63
N ASP A 160 16.43 -13.10 -6.24
CA ASP A 160 17.12 -13.79 -7.34
C ASP A 160 16.16 -14.61 -8.22
N ILE A 161 16.66 -14.99 -9.38
CA ILE A 161 16.06 -15.94 -10.32
C ILE A 161 17.11 -17.02 -10.58
N ASP A 162 16.86 -18.25 -10.15
CA ASP A 162 17.82 -19.39 -10.21
C ASP A 162 19.19 -19.02 -9.61
N GLY A 163 19.20 -18.27 -8.49
CA GLY A 163 20.40 -17.79 -7.82
C GLY A 163 21.09 -16.60 -8.49
N ASN A 164 20.57 -16.06 -9.59
CA ASN A 164 21.14 -14.91 -10.29
C ASN A 164 20.42 -13.62 -9.92
N THR A 165 21.16 -12.52 -9.83
CA THR A 165 20.61 -11.18 -9.57
C THR A 165 19.57 -10.81 -10.64
N PRO A 166 18.35 -10.36 -10.24
CA PRO A 166 17.31 -10.00 -11.18
C PRO A 166 17.72 -8.81 -12.06
N SER A 167 17.34 -8.84 -13.33
CA SER A 167 17.55 -7.72 -14.24
C SER A 167 16.27 -7.37 -14.98
N LYS A 168 16.16 -6.09 -15.40
CA LYS A 168 15.03 -5.62 -16.22
C LYS A 168 14.91 -6.44 -17.51
N LYS A 169 16.05 -6.84 -18.08
CA LYS A 169 16.11 -7.68 -19.28
C LYS A 169 15.51 -9.06 -19.02
N ALA A 170 15.95 -9.76 -17.96
CA ALA A 170 15.42 -11.08 -17.61
C ALA A 170 13.90 -11.05 -17.36
N LEU A 171 13.40 -10.01 -16.69
CA LEU A 171 11.97 -9.85 -16.50
C LEU A 171 11.21 -9.56 -17.79
N ASN A 172 11.78 -8.80 -18.73
CA ASN A 172 11.13 -8.49 -19.99
C ASN A 172 11.15 -9.69 -20.96
N GLU A 173 12.14 -10.57 -20.87
CA GLU A 173 12.23 -11.80 -21.63
C GLU A 173 11.39 -12.95 -21.06
N MET A 174 10.92 -12.81 -19.80
CA MET A 174 10.04 -13.77 -19.16
C MET A 174 8.72 -13.91 -19.92
N SER A 175 8.24 -15.14 -20.11
CA SER A 175 6.96 -15.39 -20.76
C SER A 175 5.80 -14.69 -20.04
N MET A 176 4.75 -14.28 -20.76
CA MET A 176 3.57 -13.66 -20.14
C MET A 176 2.89 -14.61 -19.15
N ARG A 177 2.97 -15.93 -19.38
CA ARG A 177 2.45 -16.93 -18.46
C ARG A 177 3.20 -16.90 -17.13
N ASP A 178 4.52 -16.90 -17.16
CA ASP A 178 5.37 -16.82 -15.97
C ASP A 178 5.21 -15.49 -15.23
N ARG A 179 5.21 -14.38 -15.99
CA ARG A 179 4.99 -13.04 -15.39
C ARG A 179 3.64 -12.92 -14.67
N SER A 180 2.58 -13.45 -15.30
CA SER A 180 1.25 -13.41 -14.69
C SER A 180 1.19 -14.28 -13.44
N ALA A 181 1.73 -15.50 -13.50
CA ALA A 181 1.78 -16.41 -12.36
C ALA A 181 2.58 -15.83 -11.20
N LEU A 182 3.76 -15.25 -11.47
CA LEU A 182 4.58 -14.62 -10.44
C LEU A 182 3.87 -13.42 -9.78
N ARG A 183 3.20 -12.57 -10.55
CA ARG A 183 2.41 -11.46 -9.97
C ARG A 183 1.25 -11.95 -9.12
N GLN A 184 0.55 -12.99 -9.58
CA GLN A 184 -0.54 -13.59 -8.79
C GLN A 184 -0.01 -14.17 -7.48
N GLU A 185 1.14 -14.84 -7.52
CA GLU A 185 1.77 -15.37 -6.31
C GLU A 185 2.22 -14.26 -5.36
N MET A 186 2.82 -13.19 -5.86
CA MET A 186 3.18 -12.02 -5.06
C MET A 186 1.94 -11.39 -4.39
N LEU A 187 0.82 -11.28 -5.11
CA LEU A 187 -0.43 -10.77 -4.56
C LEU A 187 -1.07 -11.75 -3.56
N ARG A 188 -0.93 -13.06 -3.78
CA ARG A 188 -1.48 -14.09 -2.89
C ARG A 188 -0.84 -14.07 -1.50
N VAL A 189 0.45 -13.82 -1.45
CA VAL A 189 1.18 -13.75 -0.17
C VAL A 189 1.05 -12.38 0.51
N ASP A 190 0.72 -11.32 -0.24
CA ASP A 190 0.56 -9.99 0.34
C ASP A 190 -0.54 -10.00 1.41
N ALA A 191 -0.30 -9.26 2.47
CA ALA A 191 -1.14 -9.15 3.64
C ALA A 191 -1.31 -7.68 4.02
N GLY A 192 -2.10 -7.41 5.05
CA GLY A 192 -2.44 -6.07 5.48
C GLY A 192 -3.91 -5.76 5.29
N ILE A 193 -4.27 -4.49 5.24
CA ILE A 193 -5.65 -4.04 5.05
C ILE A 193 -6.00 -4.02 3.56
N ASP A 194 -7.13 -4.64 3.19
CA ASP A 194 -7.66 -4.54 1.82
C ASP A 194 -8.54 -3.31 1.70
N THR A 195 -8.09 -2.35 0.92
CA THR A 195 -8.80 -1.09 0.65
C THR A 195 -9.68 -1.17 -0.60
N THR A 196 -9.94 -2.37 -1.12
CA THR A 196 -10.83 -2.57 -2.26
C THR A 196 -12.28 -2.28 -1.86
N ILE A 197 -12.94 -1.46 -2.66
CA ILE A 197 -14.35 -1.08 -2.49
C ILE A 197 -15.12 -1.49 -3.73
N GLU A 198 -16.25 -2.12 -3.51
CA GLU A 198 -17.12 -2.62 -4.56
C GLU A 198 -18.56 -2.20 -4.30
N PHE A 199 -19.22 -1.66 -5.31
CA PHE A 199 -20.64 -1.34 -5.28
C PHE A 199 -21.21 -1.26 -6.70
N ASP A 200 -22.54 -1.25 -6.82
CA ASP A 200 -23.21 -1.16 -8.12
C ASP A 200 -23.62 0.27 -8.43
N CYS A 201 -23.52 0.66 -9.68
CA CYS A 201 -23.94 2.00 -10.14
C CYS A 201 -25.44 2.20 -9.97
N ASP A 202 -25.85 3.26 -9.27
CA ASP A 202 -27.25 3.59 -9.01
C ASP A 202 -28.08 3.81 -10.29
N SER A 203 -27.43 4.21 -11.38
CA SER A 203 -28.09 4.56 -12.63
C SER A 203 -28.23 3.38 -13.61
N CYS A 204 -27.29 2.42 -13.65
CA CYS A 204 -27.30 1.35 -14.65
C CYS A 204 -26.96 -0.03 -14.11
N GLY A 205 -26.71 -0.18 -12.80
CA GLY A 205 -26.37 -1.44 -12.16
C GLY A 205 -25.00 -2.01 -12.55
N SER A 206 -24.16 -1.27 -13.27
CA SER A 206 -22.80 -1.71 -13.58
C SER A 206 -21.95 -1.76 -12.32
N HIS A 207 -21.23 -2.87 -12.13
CA HIS A 207 -20.33 -3.07 -11.00
C HIS A 207 -19.15 -2.09 -11.06
N ILE A 208 -18.91 -1.38 -9.96
CA ILE A 208 -17.80 -0.44 -9.76
C ILE A 208 -16.85 -1.04 -8.72
N ARG A 209 -15.60 -1.21 -9.11
CA ARG A 209 -14.53 -1.67 -8.21
C ARG A 209 -13.39 -0.66 -8.23
N THR A 210 -12.99 -0.22 -7.06
CA THR A 210 -11.89 0.72 -6.87
C THR A 210 -11.10 0.37 -5.63
N LYS A 211 -9.98 1.07 -5.42
CA LYS A 211 -9.22 0.99 -4.16
C LYS A 211 -9.14 2.37 -3.54
N LEU A 212 -9.22 2.43 -2.21
CA LEU A 212 -8.80 3.61 -1.48
C LEU A 212 -7.27 3.67 -1.53
N GLU A 213 -6.77 4.69 -2.18
CA GLU A 213 -5.33 4.95 -2.22
C GLU A 213 -4.98 5.85 -1.03
N ALA A 214 -3.90 5.50 -0.30
CA ALA A 214 -3.42 6.29 0.83
C ALA A 214 -2.66 7.55 0.35
N GLU A 215 -3.32 8.30 -0.53
CA GLU A 215 -2.84 9.60 -1.02
C GLU A 215 -3.07 10.71 0.02
N PRO A 216 -2.40 11.86 -0.11
CA PRO A 216 -2.64 13.01 0.77
C PRO A 216 -4.12 13.40 0.91
N SER A 217 -4.91 13.28 -0.17
CA SER A 217 -6.35 13.55 -0.17
C SER A 217 -7.17 12.59 0.70
N PHE A 218 -6.70 11.35 0.90
CA PHE A 218 -7.31 10.40 1.83
C PHE A 218 -7.09 10.81 3.29
N LEU A 219 -5.88 11.26 3.63
CA LEU A 219 -5.55 11.71 4.99
C LEU A 219 -6.14 13.08 5.33
N PHE A 220 -6.27 13.98 4.32
CA PHE A 220 -6.82 15.34 4.49
C PHE A 220 -7.83 15.65 3.38
N PRO A 221 -9.10 15.25 3.56
CA PRO A 221 -10.14 15.54 2.58
C PRO A 221 -10.37 17.06 2.47
N GLY A 222 -10.36 17.57 1.24
CA GLY A 222 -10.57 19.00 0.96
C GLY A 222 -9.30 19.80 0.65
N VAL A 223 -8.13 19.25 0.88
CA VAL A 223 -6.86 19.85 0.40
C VAL A 223 -6.71 19.53 -1.09
N ARG A 224 -6.86 20.54 -1.94
CA ARG A 224 -6.52 20.45 -3.37
C ARG A 224 -5.03 20.79 -3.51
N LEU A 225 -4.22 19.77 -3.80
CA LEU A 225 -2.78 19.90 -4.08
C LEU A 225 -2.52 20.32 -5.52
#